data_4d2da64880d5728f1377e4b1295116a6
#
_entry.id   4d2da64880d5728f1377e4b1295116a6
#
_cell.length_a   1.000
_cell.length_b   1.000
_cell.length_c   1.000
_cell.angle_alpha   90.00
_cell.angle_beta   90.00
_cell.angle_gamma   90.00
#
_symmetry.space_group_name_H-M   'P 1'
#
loop_
_entity.id
_entity.type
_entity.pdbx_description
1 polymer ?
#
loop_
_entity_poly.entity_id
_entity_poly.type
_entity_poly.pdbx_seq_one_letter_code
_entity_poly.pdbx_strand_id
1 'polypeptide(L)'
;MGLNLSQIDRVKTITKEDFINNYFKPQKPVVIEQYIKDWPAYKKWSLEYIKEVAGDKIVPLYDDRPVDYKDGFNEPHAKMKMADYVDLLKSEPTKFRIFLWNILKEVPILQKDFTYPDFGLRLMKSLPM
;
A
#
# COMPACT_ATOMS: atom_id res chain seq x y z
N MET A 1 -9.06 19.85 -25.47
CA MET A 1 -7.84 20.30 -24.73
C MET A 1 -7.02 19.10 -24.31
N GLY A 2 -5.74 19.07 -24.69
CA GLY A 2 -4.84 18.00 -24.27
C GLY A 2 -4.41 18.19 -22.81
N LEU A 3 -4.11 17.09 -22.12
CA LEU A 3 -3.49 17.13 -20.80
C LEU A 3 -2.03 17.57 -20.96
N ASN A 4 -1.62 18.56 -20.16
CA ASN A 4 -0.23 18.99 -20.11
C ASN A 4 0.51 18.08 -19.11
N LEU A 5 1.08 16.98 -19.62
CA LEU A 5 1.76 15.98 -18.82
C LEU A 5 3.25 16.31 -18.71
N SER A 6 3.79 16.26 -17.49
CA SER A 6 5.21 16.33 -17.22
C SER A 6 5.66 15.15 -16.38
N GLN A 7 6.93 14.80 -16.43
CA GLN A 7 7.47 13.72 -15.62
C GLN A 7 7.55 14.15 -14.16
N ILE A 8 7.25 13.19 -13.26
CA ILE A 8 7.44 13.38 -11.82
C ILE A 8 8.94 13.36 -11.52
N ASP A 9 9.39 14.30 -10.69
CA ASP A 9 10.77 14.35 -10.25
C ASP A 9 11.15 13.07 -9.50
N ARG A 10 12.34 12.56 -9.77
CA ARG A 10 12.90 11.40 -9.09
C ARG A 10 14.21 11.81 -8.43
N VAL A 11 14.32 11.57 -7.13
CA VAL A 11 15.52 11.84 -6.34
C VAL A 11 15.96 10.55 -5.64
N LYS A 12 17.27 10.37 -5.46
CA LYS A 12 17.78 9.20 -4.74
C LYS A 12 17.46 9.30 -3.26
N THR A 13 17.81 10.42 -2.65
CA THR A 13 17.55 10.75 -1.25
C THR A 13 17.11 12.19 -1.17
N ILE A 14 16.52 12.59 -0.05
CA ILE A 14 16.08 13.96 0.17
C ILE A 14 16.12 14.29 1.65
N THR A 15 16.53 15.51 1.98
CA THR A 15 16.43 16.03 3.34
C THR A 15 14.99 16.47 3.63
N LYS A 16 14.64 16.52 4.92
CA LYS A 16 13.34 17.06 5.36
C LYS A 16 13.09 18.48 4.86
N GLU A 17 14.12 19.32 4.95
CA GLU A 17 14.03 20.71 4.52
C GLU A 17 13.78 20.83 3.02
N ASP A 18 14.53 20.10 2.21
CA ASP A 18 14.37 20.10 0.75
C ASP A 18 13.00 19.54 0.34
N PHE A 19 12.54 18.50 1.01
CA PHE A 19 11.21 17.96 0.77
C PHE A 19 10.12 19.00 1.04
N ILE A 20 10.20 19.68 2.18
CA ILE A 20 9.20 20.70 2.54
C ILE A 20 9.22 21.87 1.56
N ASN A 21 10.41 22.41 1.26
CA ASN A 21 10.53 23.62 0.46
C ASN A 21 10.28 23.40 -1.03
N ASN A 22 10.74 22.25 -1.59
CA ASN A 22 10.71 22.02 -3.03
C ASN A 22 9.50 21.20 -3.49
N TYR A 23 8.86 20.48 -2.59
CA TYR A 23 7.77 19.57 -2.94
C TYR A 23 6.50 19.76 -2.13
N PHE A 24 6.59 19.80 -0.82
CA PHE A 24 5.41 19.95 0.02
C PHE A 24 4.74 21.31 -0.11
N LYS A 25 5.51 22.40 0.09
CA LYS A 25 4.97 23.76 -0.02
C LYS A 25 4.46 24.08 -1.42
N PRO A 26 5.19 23.73 -2.52
CA PRO A 26 4.68 23.93 -3.86
C PRO A 26 3.60 22.94 -4.29
N GLN A 27 3.28 21.92 -3.45
CA GLN A 27 2.34 20.84 -3.78
C GLN A 27 2.74 20.07 -5.03
N LYS A 28 4.02 19.71 -5.10
CA LYS A 28 4.63 18.99 -6.24
C LYS A 28 4.96 17.56 -5.84
N PRO A 29 4.61 16.54 -6.66
CA PRO A 29 4.96 15.17 -6.34
C PRO A 29 6.44 14.88 -6.55
N VAL A 30 6.97 13.89 -5.82
CA VAL A 30 8.35 13.43 -5.95
C VAL A 30 8.43 11.93 -5.66
N VAL A 31 9.28 11.22 -6.40
CA VAL A 31 9.64 9.83 -6.11
C VAL A 31 11.01 9.81 -5.44
N ILE A 32 11.08 9.21 -4.25
CA ILE A 32 12.32 9.06 -3.48
C ILE A 32 12.79 7.61 -3.63
N GLU A 33 13.76 7.38 -4.49
CA GLU A 33 14.11 6.03 -4.96
C GLU A 33 14.75 5.14 -3.90
N GLN A 34 15.49 5.71 -2.94
CA GLN A 34 16.25 4.93 -1.97
C GLN A 34 15.67 4.98 -0.55
N TYR A 35 14.50 5.60 -0.37
CA TYR A 35 13.93 5.81 0.95
C TYR A 35 13.67 4.50 1.71
N ILE A 36 13.12 3.50 1.03
CA ILE A 36 12.68 2.26 1.68
C ILE A 36 13.75 1.17 1.76
N LYS A 37 14.94 1.41 1.19
CA LYS A 37 15.99 0.37 1.11
C LYS A 37 16.47 -0.13 2.47
N ASP A 38 16.41 0.72 3.50
CA ASP A 38 16.84 0.39 4.85
C ASP A 38 15.72 -0.24 5.70
N TRP A 39 14.51 -0.31 5.16
CA TRP A 39 13.40 -0.99 5.85
C TRP A 39 13.59 -2.51 5.78
N PRO A 40 13.39 -3.23 6.91
CA PRO A 40 13.36 -4.70 6.85
C PRO A 40 12.40 -5.24 5.79
N ALA A 41 11.25 -4.56 5.59
CA ALA A 41 10.26 -4.90 4.58
C ALA A 41 10.85 -5.02 3.17
N TYR A 42 11.83 -4.18 2.83
CA TYR A 42 12.41 -4.17 1.48
C TYR A 42 12.99 -5.51 1.06
N LYS A 43 13.63 -6.23 1.98
CA LYS A 43 14.21 -7.56 1.73
C LYS A 43 13.29 -8.70 2.14
N LYS A 44 12.43 -8.45 3.11
CA LYS A 44 11.67 -9.49 3.81
C LYS A 44 10.30 -9.75 3.19
N TRP A 45 9.62 -8.70 2.71
CA TRP A 45 8.27 -8.84 2.19
C TRP A 45 8.26 -9.47 0.80
N SER A 46 7.66 -10.63 0.72
CA SER A 46 7.41 -11.41 -0.50
C SER A 46 6.02 -12.02 -0.38
N LEU A 47 5.52 -12.59 -1.47
CA LEU A 47 4.24 -13.32 -1.42
C LEU A 47 4.34 -14.49 -0.45
N GLU A 48 5.47 -15.19 -0.40
CA GLU A 48 5.72 -16.29 0.52
C GLU A 48 5.68 -15.82 1.98
N TYR A 49 6.34 -14.71 2.29
CA TYR A 49 6.34 -14.15 3.64
C TYR A 49 4.94 -13.70 4.07
N ILE A 50 4.20 -13.03 3.20
CA ILE A 50 2.82 -12.64 3.50
C ILE A 50 1.93 -13.88 3.70
N LYS A 51 2.12 -14.92 2.91
CA LYS A 51 1.42 -16.20 3.11
C LYS A 51 1.73 -16.82 4.47
N GLU A 52 2.99 -16.75 4.91
CA GLU A 52 3.42 -17.27 6.21
C GLU A 52 2.76 -16.53 7.38
N VAL A 53 2.82 -15.19 7.38
CA VAL A 53 2.39 -14.37 8.53
C VAL A 53 0.90 -14.05 8.53
N ALA A 54 0.24 -14.10 7.39
CA ALA A 54 -1.17 -13.70 7.24
C ALA A 54 -2.04 -14.81 6.63
N GLY A 55 -1.49 -15.98 6.37
CA GLY A 55 -2.14 -17.02 5.57
C GLY A 55 -3.48 -17.50 6.10
N ASP A 56 -3.69 -17.49 7.41
CA ASP A 56 -4.94 -17.88 8.07
C ASP A 56 -6.02 -16.79 8.07
N LYS A 57 -5.67 -15.56 7.70
CA LYS A 57 -6.60 -14.44 7.69
C LYS A 57 -7.55 -14.51 6.50
N ILE A 58 -8.82 -14.22 6.76
CA ILE A 58 -9.83 -14.11 5.69
C ILE A 58 -9.76 -12.71 5.12
N VAL A 59 -9.59 -12.61 3.81
CA VAL A 59 -9.48 -11.34 3.10
C VAL A 59 -10.69 -11.10 2.21
N PRO A 60 -11.22 -9.86 2.17
CA PRO A 60 -12.29 -9.48 1.26
C PRO A 60 -11.72 -9.19 -0.12
N LEU A 61 -12.35 -9.74 -1.15
CA LEU A 61 -11.89 -9.62 -2.53
C LEU A 61 -12.93 -8.90 -3.39
N TYR A 62 -12.43 -8.04 -4.23
CA TYR A 62 -13.22 -7.23 -5.14
C TYR A 62 -12.67 -7.38 -6.56
N ASP A 63 -13.53 -7.52 -7.54
CA ASP A 63 -13.18 -7.55 -8.94
C ASP A 63 -13.71 -6.32 -9.69
N ASP A 64 -13.70 -6.35 -11.01
CA ASP A 64 -14.10 -5.23 -11.86
C ASP A 64 -15.59 -5.24 -12.24
N ARG A 65 -16.41 -6.08 -11.59
CA ARG A 65 -17.85 -6.08 -11.86
C ARG A 65 -18.50 -4.76 -11.44
N PRO A 66 -19.58 -4.34 -12.12
CA PRO A 66 -20.31 -3.14 -11.73
C PRO A 66 -20.80 -3.20 -10.29
N VAL A 67 -20.70 -2.07 -9.59
CA VAL A 67 -21.22 -1.93 -8.23
C VAL A 67 -22.73 -1.66 -8.27
N ASP A 68 -23.51 -2.49 -7.58
CA ASP A 68 -24.92 -2.18 -7.35
C ASP A 68 -25.06 -1.47 -6.01
N TYR A 69 -25.39 -0.18 -6.07
CA TYR A 69 -25.58 0.66 -4.88
C TYR A 69 -26.77 0.21 -4.01
N LYS A 70 -27.65 -0.66 -4.53
CA LYS A 70 -28.80 -1.17 -3.78
C LYS A 70 -28.45 -2.35 -2.89
N ASP A 71 -27.42 -3.12 -3.24
CA ASP A 71 -27.08 -4.39 -2.58
C ASP A 71 -25.92 -4.27 -1.58
N GLY A 72 -25.58 -3.06 -1.16
CA GLY A 72 -24.47 -2.88 -0.24
C GLY A 72 -23.13 -2.65 -0.96
N PHE A 73 -22.92 -1.43 -1.24
CA PHE A 73 -21.76 -0.85 -1.93
C PHE A 73 -20.40 -1.39 -1.46
N ASN A 74 -20.26 -1.76 -0.18
CA ASN A 74 -19.02 -2.23 0.42
C ASN A 74 -18.95 -3.75 0.60
N GLU A 75 -19.93 -4.49 0.09
CA GLU A 75 -19.90 -5.95 0.21
C GLU A 75 -18.83 -6.55 -0.73
N PRO A 76 -17.94 -7.41 -0.23
CA PRO A 76 -16.95 -8.05 -1.08
C PRO A 76 -17.59 -9.04 -2.04
N HIS A 77 -17.01 -9.16 -3.22
CA HIS A 77 -17.47 -10.12 -4.24
C HIS A 77 -17.09 -11.55 -3.89
N ALA A 78 -16.03 -11.74 -3.12
CA ALA A 78 -15.58 -13.03 -2.61
C ALA A 78 -14.79 -12.84 -1.32
N LYS A 79 -14.63 -13.94 -0.58
CA LYS A 79 -13.76 -14.02 0.60
C LYS A 79 -12.94 -15.29 0.52
N MET A 80 -11.67 -15.23 0.86
CA MET A 80 -10.83 -16.41 0.98
C MET A 80 -9.73 -16.20 1.99
N LYS A 81 -9.03 -17.27 2.35
CA LYS A 81 -7.82 -17.13 3.17
C LYS A 81 -6.73 -16.43 2.39
N MET A 82 -5.92 -15.64 3.06
CA MET A 82 -4.76 -14.98 2.43
C MET A 82 -3.84 -16.01 1.75
N ALA A 83 -3.64 -17.18 2.37
CA ALA A 83 -2.82 -18.24 1.76
C ALA A 83 -3.34 -18.66 0.40
N ASP A 84 -4.66 -18.86 0.28
CA ASP A 84 -5.30 -19.26 -0.98
C ASP A 84 -5.23 -18.13 -2.01
N TYR A 85 -5.37 -16.88 -1.56
CA TYR A 85 -5.23 -15.72 -2.44
C TYR A 85 -3.81 -15.57 -2.98
N VAL A 86 -2.79 -15.76 -2.13
CA VAL A 86 -1.39 -15.76 -2.58
C VAL A 86 -1.15 -16.86 -3.61
N ASP A 87 -1.68 -18.05 -3.39
CA ASP A 87 -1.56 -19.15 -4.35
C ASP A 87 -2.26 -18.82 -5.68
N LEU A 88 -3.42 -18.18 -5.62
CA LEU A 88 -4.13 -17.70 -6.80
C LEU A 88 -3.28 -16.69 -7.60
N LEU A 89 -2.66 -15.70 -6.91
CA LEU A 89 -1.81 -14.70 -7.56
C LEU A 89 -0.59 -15.32 -8.27
N LYS A 90 -0.10 -16.46 -7.75
CA LYS A 90 1.06 -17.16 -8.31
C LYS A 90 0.70 -18.08 -9.46
N SER A 91 -0.54 -18.58 -9.50
CA SER A 91 -0.96 -19.59 -10.46
C SER A 91 -1.51 -19.02 -11.76
N GLU A 92 -2.24 -17.91 -11.69
CA GLU A 92 -2.91 -17.32 -12.85
C GLU A 92 -3.21 -15.83 -12.67
N PRO A 93 -3.35 -15.07 -13.76
CA PRO A 93 -3.85 -13.71 -13.67
C PRO A 93 -5.24 -13.68 -13.06
N THR A 94 -5.48 -12.74 -12.14
CA THR A 94 -6.79 -12.57 -11.51
C THR A 94 -7.16 -11.09 -11.46
N LYS A 95 -8.46 -10.81 -11.55
CA LYS A 95 -9.02 -9.47 -11.36
C LYS A 95 -9.31 -9.19 -9.89
N PHE A 96 -9.27 -10.20 -9.03
CA PHE A 96 -9.48 -10.01 -7.60
C PHE A 96 -8.36 -9.22 -6.96
N ARG A 97 -8.74 -8.26 -6.13
CA ARG A 97 -7.84 -7.45 -5.29
C ARG A 97 -8.42 -7.32 -3.90
N ILE A 98 -7.55 -7.24 -2.92
CA ILE A 98 -7.95 -6.94 -1.54
C ILE A 98 -8.26 -5.46 -1.45
N PHE A 99 -9.42 -5.13 -0.87
CA PHE A 99 -9.84 -3.76 -0.64
C PHE A 99 -10.60 -3.65 0.68
N LEU A 100 -10.58 -2.50 1.31
CA LEU A 100 -11.21 -2.24 2.60
C LEU A 100 -10.75 -3.22 3.71
N TRP A 101 -9.46 -3.52 3.72
CA TRP A 101 -8.87 -4.41 4.71
C TRP A 101 -7.54 -3.86 5.21
N ASN A 102 -7.39 -3.74 6.51
CA ASN A 102 -6.18 -3.18 7.12
C ASN A 102 -5.24 -4.30 7.60
N ILE A 103 -4.33 -4.70 6.73
CA ILE A 103 -3.35 -5.74 7.02
C ILE A 103 -2.49 -5.44 8.26
N LEU A 104 -2.14 -4.19 8.49
CA LEU A 104 -1.29 -3.82 9.63
C LEU A 104 -2.02 -3.98 10.97
N LYS A 105 -3.33 -3.86 10.96
CA LYS A 105 -4.17 -4.14 12.15
C LYS A 105 -4.33 -5.63 12.35
N GLU A 106 -4.58 -6.38 11.29
CA GLU A 106 -4.82 -7.83 11.35
C GLU A 106 -3.53 -8.64 11.59
N VAL A 107 -2.39 -8.12 11.15
CA VAL A 107 -1.07 -8.76 11.27
C VAL A 107 -0.06 -7.76 11.83
N PRO A 108 -0.12 -7.45 13.13
CA PRO A 108 0.68 -6.37 13.74
C PRO A 108 2.19 -6.52 13.62
N ILE A 109 2.70 -7.74 13.46
CA ILE A 109 4.12 -7.99 13.29
C ILE A 109 4.71 -7.24 12.09
N LEU A 110 3.92 -6.98 11.07
CA LEU A 110 4.35 -6.25 9.88
C LEU A 110 4.73 -4.80 10.18
N GLN A 111 4.21 -4.21 11.26
CA GLN A 111 4.52 -2.84 11.67
C GLN A 111 5.97 -2.67 12.12
N LYS A 112 6.66 -3.74 12.46
CA LYS A 112 8.08 -3.72 12.84
C LYS A 112 9.02 -3.62 11.64
N ASP A 113 8.50 -3.83 10.44
CA ASP A 113 9.31 -3.97 9.23
C ASP A 113 9.50 -2.65 8.48
N PHE A 114 8.90 -1.55 8.98
CA PHE A 114 9.04 -0.23 8.37
C PHE A 114 8.91 0.87 9.42
N THR A 115 9.32 2.08 9.03
CA THR A 115 9.15 3.29 9.84
C THR A 115 8.44 4.36 9.04
N TYR A 116 7.62 5.15 9.70
CA TYR A 116 6.99 6.30 9.04
C TYR A 116 8.03 7.38 8.74
N PRO A 117 7.95 8.03 7.56
CA PRO A 117 8.86 9.12 7.24
C PRO A 117 8.65 10.30 8.19
N ASP A 118 9.74 10.84 8.73
CA ASP A 118 9.70 12.08 9.51
C ASP A 118 10.04 13.29 8.63
N PHE A 119 9.02 13.77 7.93
CA PHE A 119 9.11 15.03 7.19
C PHE A 119 8.54 16.22 7.97
N GLY A 120 8.27 16.04 9.28
CA GLY A 120 7.73 17.10 10.13
C GLY A 120 6.25 17.40 9.93
N LEU A 121 5.54 16.56 9.22
CA LEU A 121 4.12 16.74 8.96
C LEU A 121 3.31 16.13 10.11
N ARG A 122 2.50 16.95 10.79
CA ARG A 122 1.69 16.51 11.94
C ARG A 122 0.75 15.34 11.59
N LEU A 123 0.23 15.32 10.37
CA LEU A 123 -0.71 14.30 9.91
C LEU A 123 -0.12 12.89 9.88
N MET A 124 1.19 12.76 9.70
CA MET A 124 1.86 11.46 9.69
C MET A 124 2.00 10.85 11.10
N LYS A 125 1.89 11.68 12.15
CA LYS A 125 1.97 11.22 13.55
C LYS A 125 0.62 10.81 14.13
N SER A 126 -0.47 11.19 13.48
CA SER A 126 -1.84 11.01 14.00
C SER A 126 -2.65 9.91 13.31
N LEU A 127 -2.06 9.18 12.38
CA LEU A 127 -2.73 8.02 11.81
C LEU A 127 -2.85 6.94 12.89
N PRO A 128 -4.07 6.55 13.28
CA PRO A 128 -4.23 5.47 14.24
C PRO A 128 -3.67 4.18 13.63
N MET A 129 -2.72 3.64 14.32
CA MET A 129 -2.20 2.31 13.98
C MET A 129 -3.11 1.23 14.52
#